data_df9d141209673fa515428ef54c6ea1d3
#
_entry.id   df9d141209673fa515428ef54c6ea1d3
#
_cell.length_a   1.000
_cell.length_b   1.000
_cell.length_c   1.000
_cell.angle_alpha   90.00
_cell.angle_beta   90.00
_cell.angle_gamma   90.00
#
_symmetry.space_group_name_H-M   'P 1'
#
loop_
_entity.id
_entity.type
_entity.pdbx_description
1 polymer ?
#
loop_
_entity_poly.entity_id
_entity_poly.type
_entity_poly.pdbx_seq_one_letter_code
_entity_poly.pdbx_strand_id
1 'polypeptide(L)'
;MSTEMRWIKIADSAEDLPFGPNHIAEVKADGKTICIARYKEILFAFTQKCPHAGGFLAEGYIDALGNVVCPLHRYKYCLSNGRNVSGEGYYLKNWKVEIRNDGIFVGFTTDKYFGFF
;
A
#
# COMPACT_ATOMS: atom_id res chain seq x y z
N MET A 1 18.51 -17.50 -9.02
CA MET A 1 17.22 -16.90 -8.81
C MET A 1 17.38 -15.54 -8.17
N SER A 2 16.92 -14.52 -8.82
CA SER A 2 17.11 -13.19 -8.28
C SER A 2 15.81 -12.42 -8.37
N THR A 3 15.56 -11.66 -7.32
CA THR A 3 14.47 -10.72 -7.26
C THR A 3 15.09 -9.34 -7.25
N GLU A 4 14.74 -8.54 -8.23
CA GLU A 4 15.25 -7.19 -8.32
C GLU A 4 14.21 -6.22 -7.82
N MET A 5 14.67 -5.21 -7.10
CA MET A 5 13.80 -4.18 -6.59
C MET A 5 13.96 -2.95 -7.47
N ARG A 6 12.84 -2.48 -8.04
CA ARG A 6 12.82 -1.21 -8.78
C ARG A 6 12.19 -0.16 -7.89
N TRP A 7 12.94 0.91 -7.66
CA TRP A 7 12.46 2.01 -6.82
C TRP A 7 11.90 3.10 -7.70
N ILE A 8 10.63 3.39 -7.51
CA ILE A 8 9.90 4.39 -8.29
C ILE A 8 9.61 5.58 -7.39
N LYS A 9 10.05 6.76 -7.81
CA LYS A 9 9.76 7.98 -7.07
C LYS A 9 8.29 8.35 -7.26
N ILE A 10 7.60 8.62 -6.16
CA ILE A 10 6.19 8.96 -6.20
C ILE A 10 5.91 10.40 -5.79
N ALA A 11 6.83 11.05 -5.09
CA ALA A 11 6.66 12.44 -4.65
C ALA A 11 8.01 13.00 -4.23
N ASP A 12 8.14 14.32 -4.23
CA ASP A 12 9.32 14.98 -3.71
C ASP A 12 9.36 14.94 -2.19
N SER A 13 8.21 15.01 -1.55
CA SER A 13 8.10 14.94 -0.10
C SER A 13 6.73 14.38 0.26
N ALA A 14 6.58 14.02 1.55
CA ALA A 14 5.31 13.50 2.04
C ALA A 14 4.18 14.53 1.89
N GLU A 15 4.52 15.82 1.99
CA GLU A 15 3.52 16.88 1.85
C GLU A 15 2.94 16.96 0.45
N ASP A 16 3.63 16.42 -0.53
CA ASP A 16 3.15 16.44 -1.92
C ASP A 16 2.22 15.26 -2.22
N LEU A 17 2.06 14.33 -1.29
CA LEU A 17 1.15 13.21 -1.48
C LEU A 17 -0.28 13.66 -1.20
N PRO A 18 -1.25 13.26 -2.04
CA PRO A 18 -2.63 13.74 -1.92
C PRO A 18 -3.42 12.97 -0.85
N PHE A 19 -2.99 13.09 0.41
CA PHE A 19 -3.70 12.42 1.49
C PHE A 19 -5.07 13.04 1.70
N GLY A 20 -6.10 12.18 1.82
CA GLY A 20 -7.40 12.61 2.26
C GLY A 20 -7.45 12.72 3.78
N PRO A 21 -8.61 13.08 4.33
CA PRO A 21 -8.76 13.21 5.78
C PRO A 21 -8.58 11.88 6.51
N ASN A 22 -8.67 10.77 5.81
CA ASN A 22 -8.45 9.44 6.37
C ASN A 22 -6.98 9.02 6.33
N HIS A 23 -6.07 9.91 5.90
CA HIS A 23 -4.63 9.64 5.82
C HIS A 23 -4.26 8.58 4.79
N ILE A 24 -5.06 8.45 3.74
CA ILE A 24 -4.78 7.54 2.63
C ILE A 24 -4.76 8.36 1.35
N ALA A 25 -3.73 8.15 0.54
CA ALA A 25 -3.58 8.79 -0.76
C ALA A 25 -3.55 7.72 -1.85
N GLU A 26 -4.01 8.05 -3.05
CA GLU A 26 -3.82 7.21 -4.22
C GLU A 26 -2.82 7.85 -5.15
N VAL A 27 -1.86 7.06 -5.62
CA VAL A 27 -0.85 7.55 -6.56
C VAL A 27 -0.66 6.53 -7.66
N LYS A 28 -0.20 7.00 -8.80
CA LYS A 28 0.15 6.10 -9.90
C LYS A 28 1.63 5.79 -9.85
N ALA A 29 1.98 4.52 -9.92
CA ALA A 29 3.35 4.08 -9.93
C ALA A 29 3.42 2.74 -10.64
N ASP A 30 4.45 2.57 -11.47
CA ASP A 30 4.70 1.31 -12.17
C ASP A 30 3.48 0.85 -12.98
N GLY A 31 2.78 1.80 -13.59
CA GLY A 31 1.64 1.49 -14.46
C GLY A 31 0.36 1.12 -13.74
N LYS A 32 0.29 1.30 -12.44
CA LYS A 32 -0.90 0.98 -11.67
C LYS A 32 -1.18 2.06 -10.63
N THR A 33 -2.38 2.06 -10.09
CA THR A 33 -2.74 2.93 -8.98
C THR A 33 -2.55 2.17 -7.69
N ILE A 34 -1.81 2.77 -6.75
CA ILE A 34 -1.58 2.18 -5.45
C ILE A 34 -2.01 3.16 -4.37
N CYS A 35 -2.18 2.65 -3.16
CA CYS A 35 -2.49 3.46 -1.99
C CYS A 35 -1.25 3.69 -1.16
N ILE A 36 -1.14 4.89 -0.59
CA ILE A 36 -0.13 5.23 0.40
C ILE A 36 -0.88 5.65 1.65
N ALA A 37 -0.56 5.03 2.77
CA ALA A 37 -1.16 5.40 4.06
C ALA A 37 -0.08 5.99 4.95
N ARG A 38 -0.48 6.98 5.74
CA ARG A 38 0.39 7.54 6.78
C ARG A 38 -0.17 7.13 8.13
N TYR A 39 0.67 6.47 8.91
CA TYR A 39 0.29 6.06 10.26
C TYR A 39 1.50 6.25 11.17
N LYS A 40 1.36 7.10 12.19
CA LYS A 40 2.45 7.41 13.13
C LYS A 40 3.72 7.82 12.42
N GLU A 41 3.60 8.72 11.45
CA GLU A 41 4.69 9.27 10.67
C GLU A 41 5.41 8.26 9.76
N ILE A 42 4.86 7.07 9.61
CA ILE A 42 5.40 6.03 8.74
C ILE A 42 4.49 5.89 7.53
N LEU A 43 5.08 5.75 6.35
CA LEU A 43 4.34 5.58 5.12
C LEU A 43 4.32 4.11 4.72
N PHE A 44 3.15 3.66 4.28
CA PHE A 44 2.94 2.28 3.83
C PHE A 44 2.30 2.30 2.46
N ALA A 45 2.75 1.41 1.57
CA ALA A 45 2.20 1.31 0.22
C ALA A 45 1.50 -0.03 0.06
N PHE A 46 0.29 -0.01 -0.51
CA PHE A 46 -0.47 -1.22 -0.72
C PHE A 46 -1.39 -1.07 -1.92
N THR A 47 -1.99 -2.18 -2.32
CA THR A 47 -2.82 -2.21 -3.51
C THR A 47 -4.08 -1.36 -3.35
N GLN A 48 -4.59 -0.88 -4.47
CA GLN A 48 -5.76 -0.02 -4.48
C GLN A 48 -7.01 -0.73 -4.00
N LYS A 49 -7.16 -2.00 -4.37
CA LYS A 49 -8.40 -2.71 -4.13
C LYS A 49 -8.26 -3.77 -3.06
N CYS A 50 -9.31 -3.93 -2.27
CA CYS A 50 -9.38 -4.99 -1.29
C CYS A 50 -9.35 -6.35 -1.99
N PRO A 51 -8.48 -7.28 -1.55
CA PRO A 51 -8.40 -8.59 -2.20
C PRO A 51 -9.67 -9.42 -2.06
N HIS A 52 -10.52 -9.08 -1.09
CA HIS A 52 -11.76 -9.82 -0.88
C HIS A 52 -12.83 -9.46 -1.90
N ALA A 53 -13.21 -8.17 -1.96
CA ALA A 53 -14.40 -7.79 -2.72
C ALA A 53 -14.12 -6.68 -3.73
N GLY A 54 -12.87 -6.25 -3.87
CA GLY A 54 -12.53 -5.21 -4.82
C GLY A 54 -12.93 -3.81 -4.40
N GLY A 55 -13.28 -3.60 -3.13
CA GLY A 55 -13.58 -2.26 -2.63
C GLY A 55 -12.33 -1.40 -2.65
N PHE A 56 -12.52 -0.08 -2.85
CA PHE A 56 -11.39 0.84 -2.90
C PHE A 56 -10.94 1.18 -1.49
N LEU A 57 -9.71 0.78 -1.15
CA LEU A 57 -9.19 0.95 0.19
C LEU A 57 -9.01 2.41 0.57
N ALA A 58 -8.82 3.29 -0.43
CA ALA A 58 -8.71 4.72 -0.15
C ALA A 58 -10.00 5.31 0.39
N GLU A 59 -11.11 4.62 0.24
CA GLU A 59 -12.40 5.05 0.79
C GLU A 59 -12.63 4.51 2.20
N GLY A 60 -11.71 3.69 2.70
CA GLY A 60 -11.77 3.17 4.04
C GLY A 60 -11.08 4.09 5.04
N TYR A 61 -10.49 3.49 6.05
CA TYR A 61 -9.79 4.27 7.07
C TYR A 61 -8.70 3.42 7.73
N ILE A 62 -7.86 4.10 8.52
CA ILE A 62 -6.81 3.44 9.29
C ILE A 62 -7.27 3.41 10.74
N ASP A 63 -7.26 2.23 11.36
CA ASP A 63 -7.70 2.12 12.74
C ASP A 63 -6.53 2.43 13.69
N ALA A 64 -6.82 2.42 15.00
CA ALA A 64 -5.85 2.81 16.01
C ALA A 64 -4.69 1.81 16.12
N LEU A 65 -4.85 0.61 15.59
CA LEU A 65 -3.82 -0.44 15.69
C LEU A 65 -2.95 -0.53 14.44
N GLY A 66 -3.15 0.37 13.48
CA GLY A 66 -2.33 0.36 12.27
C GLY A 66 -2.83 -0.58 11.20
N ASN A 67 -4.13 -0.78 11.12
CA ASN A 67 -4.73 -1.58 10.07
C ASN A 67 -5.52 -0.69 9.13
N VAL A 68 -5.50 -1.01 7.83
CA VAL A 68 -6.41 -0.37 6.89
C VAL A 68 -7.70 -1.20 6.86
N VAL A 69 -8.83 -0.49 6.93
CA VAL A 69 -10.14 -1.13 7.01
C VAL A 69 -10.89 -0.88 5.71
N CYS A 70 -11.25 -1.96 5.01
CA CYS A 70 -11.99 -1.88 3.76
C CYS A 70 -13.41 -1.36 4.03
N PRO A 71 -13.91 -0.44 3.20
CA PRO A 71 -15.27 0.09 3.42
C PRO A 71 -16.37 -0.94 3.17
N LEU A 72 -16.07 -1.97 2.35
CA LEU A 72 -17.01 -3.08 2.15
C LEU A 72 -16.72 -4.12 3.21
N HIS A 73 -17.65 -4.55 3.97
CA HIS A 73 -17.56 -5.62 4.96
C HIS A 73 -16.52 -5.41 6.07
N ARG A 74 -15.76 -4.31 6.05
CA ARG A 74 -14.82 -3.92 7.10
C ARG A 74 -13.72 -4.93 7.38
N TYR A 75 -13.24 -5.60 6.33
CA TYR A 75 -12.07 -6.45 6.45
C TYR A 75 -10.85 -5.58 6.80
N LYS A 76 -10.00 -6.08 7.68
CA LYS A 76 -8.85 -5.32 8.19
C LYS A 76 -7.55 -5.97 7.78
N TYR A 77 -6.61 -5.14 7.35
CA TYR A 77 -5.30 -5.60 6.93
C TYR A 77 -4.22 -4.78 7.61
N CYS A 78 -3.23 -5.47 8.19
CA CYS A 78 -2.11 -4.81 8.84
C CYS A 78 -1.28 -4.04 7.81
N LEU A 79 -1.02 -2.77 8.08
CA LEU A 79 -0.28 -1.94 7.14
C LEU A 79 1.14 -2.43 6.92
N SER A 80 1.79 -2.97 7.95
CA SER A 80 3.20 -3.32 7.85
C SER A 80 3.46 -4.60 7.07
N ASN A 81 2.49 -5.51 7.01
CA ASN A 81 2.73 -6.80 6.34
C ASN A 81 1.59 -7.28 5.45
N GLY A 82 0.47 -6.55 5.40
CA GLY A 82 -0.67 -6.93 4.57
C GLY A 82 -1.51 -8.08 5.11
N ARG A 83 -1.20 -8.55 6.31
CA ARG A 83 -1.90 -9.68 6.88
C ARG A 83 -3.33 -9.31 7.25
N ASN A 84 -4.28 -10.18 6.90
CA ASN A 84 -5.66 -9.99 7.30
C ASN A 84 -5.77 -10.28 8.80
N VAL A 85 -6.29 -9.33 9.56
CA VAL A 85 -6.40 -9.47 11.02
C VAL A 85 -7.82 -9.66 11.47
N SER A 86 -8.78 -9.66 10.54
CA SER A 86 -10.18 -9.90 10.89
C SER A 86 -10.60 -11.35 10.62
N GLY A 87 -9.68 -12.21 10.21
CA GLY A 87 -9.89 -13.64 10.22
C GLY A 87 -10.36 -14.27 8.90
N GLU A 88 -10.36 -13.52 7.80
CA GLU A 88 -10.90 -14.02 6.55
C GLU A 88 -9.88 -14.72 5.65
N GLY A 89 -8.60 -14.62 5.96
CA GLY A 89 -7.58 -15.36 5.24
C GLY A 89 -7.03 -14.73 3.98
N TYR A 90 -7.41 -13.51 3.65
CA TYR A 90 -6.86 -12.79 2.50
C TYR A 90 -5.60 -12.05 2.88
N TYR A 91 -4.76 -11.74 1.90
CA TYR A 91 -3.57 -10.93 2.09
C TYR A 91 -3.64 -9.69 1.22
N LEU A 92 -3.31 -8.56 1.81
CA LEU A 92 -3.21 -7.30 1.09
C LEU A 92 -1.80 -7.18 0.53
N LYS A 93 -1.68 -7.05 -0.78
CA LYS A 93 -0.38 -6.85 -1.39
C LYS A 93 0.16 -5.49 -0.99
N ASN A 94 1.42 -5.48 -0.55
CA ASN A 94 2.06 -4.24 -0.13
C ASN A 94 3.47 -4.15 -0.70
N TRP A 95 4.07 -2.95 -0.61
CA TRP A 95 5.40 -2.69 -1.12
C TRP A 95 6.14 -1.83 -0.12
N LYS A 96 7.47 -1.86 -0.18
CA LYS A 96 8.29 -1.06 0.71
C LYS A 96 8.28 0.39 0.27
N VAL A 97 8.36 1.30 1.25
CA VAL A 97 8.46 2.72 1.00
C VAL A 97 9.74 3.22 1.64
N GLU A 98 10.49 4.03 0.90
CA GLU A 98 11.67 4.70 1.45
C GLU A 98 11.51 6.20 1.33
N ILE A 99 11.80 6.89 2.41
CA ILE A 99 11.87 8.35 2.43
C ILE A 99 13.35 8.71 2.32
N ARG A 100 13.70 9.35 1.22
CA ARG A 100 15.09 9.74 0.93
C ARG A 100 15.19 11.26 0.87
N ASN A 101 16.42 11.76 0.82
CA ASN A 101 16.65 13.20 0.72
C ASN A 101 16.02 13.82 -0.52
N ASP A 102 15.93 13.05 -1.60
CA ASP A 102 15.43 13.56 -2.87
C ASP A 102 14.01 13.08 -3.19
N GLY A 103 13.32 12.45 -2.24
CA GLY A 103 11.92 12.12 -2.46
C GLY A 103 11.45 10.88 -1.75
N ILE A 104 10.21 10.52 -2.06
CA ILE A 104 9.54 9.32 -1.54
C ILE A 104 9.53 8.28 -2.65
N PHE A 105 10.00 7.08 -2.33
CA PHE A 105 10.15 6.00 -3.31
C PHE A 105 9.41 4.75 -2.85
N VAL A 106 8.80 4.05 -3.81
CA VAL A 106 8.17 2.76 -3.56
C VAL A 106 8.96 1.70 -4.31
N GLY A 107 9.27 0.60 -3.64
CA GLY A 107 10.05 -0.49 -4.20
C GLY A 107 9.15 -1.58 -4.73
N PHE A 108 9.24 -1.84 -6.04
CA PHE A 108 8.49 -2.91 -6.69
C PHE A 108 9.42 -4.05 -6.99
N THR A 109 9.04 -5.24 -6.57
CA THR A 109 9.83 -6.43 -6.80
C THR A 109 9.56 -6.95 -8.20
N THR A 110 10.61 -7.21 -8.95
CA THR A 110 10.49 -7.89 -10.23
C THR A 110 10.77 -9.35 -9.99
N ASP A 111 9.76 -10.19 -10.10
CA ASP A 111 9.92 -11.63 -9.94
C ASP A 111 9.74 -12.27 -11.29
N LYS A 112 10.85 -12.73 -11.83
CA LYS A 112 10.85 -13.26 -13.19
C LYS A 112 10.29 -14.66 -13.29
N TYR A 113 9.94 -15.25 -12.16
CA TYR A 113 9.41 -16.61 -12.15
C TYR A 113 7.91 -16.67 -12.21
N PHE A 114 7.24 -15.56 -12.07
CA PHE A 114 5.80 -15.55 -12.09
C PHE A 114 5.22 -16.03 -13.42
N GLY A 115 5.93 -15.82 -14.50
CA GLY A 115 5.43 -16.25 -15.79
C GLY A 115 5.37 -17.75 -15.97
N PHE A 116 5.89 -18.50 -15.04
CA PHE A 116 5.96 -19.95 -15.14
C PHE A 116 4.84 -20.67 -14.38
N PHE A 117 3.99 -19.93 -13.75
CA PHE A 117 2.97 -20.55 -12.89
C PHE A 117 1.58 -20.32 -13.39
#